data_e53e7ee32e6d9faf28af18cdbb008fa8
#
_entry.id   e53e7ee32e6d9faf28af18cdbb008fa8
#
_cell.length_a   1.000
_cell.length_b   1.000
_cell.length_c   1.000
_cell.angle_alpha   90.00
_cell.angle_beta   90.00
_cell.angle_gamma   90.00
#
_symmetry.space_group_name_H-M   'P 1'
#
loop_
_entity.id
_entity.type
_entity.pdbx_description
1 polymer ?
#
loop_
_entity_poly.entity_id
_entity_poly.type
_entity_poly.pdbx_seq_one_letter_code
_entity_poly.pdbx_strand_id
1 'polypeptide(L)'
;MLMKLTFIGADHEVTGSCHFLEVGDTKVLIDCGMEQGNNPYQNAELPVSYSDIDYVFLTHAHIDHAGMLPWIYARGFKGQIITTYATADLCGIMLRDSAHIQEMEAEWRNRKARRAGKTEVEALYTMQDAEGVLGHFEGVAYGQKFKLNENITLRFTDVGHLLGSASIEIWATEGDEQRKIVFSGDIGNKNKPLIRDPQYISDGDYVVMESTYGNRYHKKGEDHVVGLARIIQQTLDRQGNVVIPAFAVGRTQELLYMIRHIKEEKLVTGHDGFQVYVDSPLAVEATHVFKQNMVELSLIHISEPTRRSYI
;
A
#
# COMPACT_ATOMS: atom_id res chain seq x y z
N MET A 1 -20.55 -6.44 -26.80
CA MET A 1 -19.65 -5.34 -26.38
C MET A 1 -18.25 -5.91 -26.32
N LEU A 2 -17.22 -5.14 -26.58
CA LEU A 2 -15.81 -5.63 -26.42
C LEU A 2 -15.33 -5.26 -25.03
N MET A 3 -14.68 -6.19 -24.33
CA MET A 3 -13.94 -5.86 -23.10
C MET A 3 -13.04 -4.65 -23.37
N LYS A 4 -13.02 -3.69 -22.45
CA LYS A 4 -12.25 -2.45 -22.64
C LYS A 4 -11.45 -2.13 -21.38
N LEU A 5 -10.14 -1.93 -21.55
CA LEU A 5 -9.25 -1.42 -20.53
C LEU A 5 -8.83 0.01 -20.87
N THR A 6 -9.00 0.91 -19.93
CA THR A 6 -8.61 2.32 -20.03
C THR A 6 -7.64 2.66 -18.90
N PHE A 7 -6.48 3.18 -19.25
CA PHE A 7 -5.51 3.68 -18.28
C PHE A 7 -5.93 5.09 -17.84
N ILE A 8 -6.15 5.27 -16.56
CA ILE A 8 -6.61 6.54 -15.98
C ILE A 8 -5.44 7.29 -15.33
N GLY A 9 -4.57 6.56 -14.63
CA GLY A 9 -3.43 7.12 -13.93
C GLY A 9 -2.23 6.19 -13.87
N ALA A 10 -1.11 6.71 -13.34
CA ALA A 10 0.22 6.10 -13.37
C ALA A 10 0.67 5.72 -14.80
N ASP A 11 0.15 6.44 -15.81
CA ASP A 11 0.56 6.34 -17.19
C ASP A 11 1.59 7.44 -17.46
N HIS A 12 2.86 7.06 -17.68
CA HIS A 12 4.05 7.92 -17.68
C HIS A 12 4.47 8.51 -16.32
N GLU A 13 3.80 8.14 -15.23
CA GLU A 13 4.09 8.60 -13.87
C GLU A 13 4.16 7.41 -12.90
N VAL A 14 4.71 7.65 -11.69
CA VAL A 14 4.88 6.61 -10.67
C VAL A 14 3.65 6.50 -9.77
N THR A 15 3.01 7.62 -9.44
CA THR A 15 1.92 7.67 -8.46
C THR A 15 0.57 7.89 -9.10
N GLY A 16 -0.51 7.57 -8.38
CA GLY A 16 -1.87 7.73 -8.87
C GLY A 16 -2.38 6.52 -9.66
N SER A 17 -1.95 5.29 -9.31
CA SER A 17 -2.38 4.07 -9.99
C SER A 17 -3.89 3.95 -10.06
N CYS A 18 -4.43 3.91 -11.27
CA CYS A 18 -5.86 3.76 -11.52
C CYS A 18 -6.10 3.28 -12.94
N HIS A 19 -6.78 2.14 -13.08
CA HIS A 19 -7.14 1.60 -14.37
C HIS A 19 -8.62 1.25 -14.37
N PHE A 20 -9.30 1.52 -15.48
CA PHE A 20 -10.73 1.26 -15.64
C PHE A 20 -10.96 0.11 -16.61
N LEU A 21 -11.61 -0.95 -16.14
CA LEU A 21 -11.93 -2.15 -16.91
C LEU A 21 -13.44 -2.32 -17.03
N GLU A 22 -13.92 -2.50 -18.26
CA GLU A 22 -15.30 -2.81 -18.61
C GLU A 22 -15.38 -4.25 -19.13
N VAL A 23 -16.22 -5.08 -18.52
CA VAL A 23 -16.48 -6.48 -18.93
C VAL A 23 -17.98 -6.70 -18.95
N GLY A 24 -18.58 -6.73 -20.14
CA GLY A 24 -20.04 -6.68 -20.29
C GLY A 24 -20.61 -5.42 -19.66
N ASP A 25 -21.55 -5.56 -18.73
CA ASP A 25 -22.14 -4.45 -17.98
C ASP A 25 -21.38 -4.13 -16.69
N THR A 26 -20.37 -4.95 -16.33
CA THR A 26 -19.60 -4.75 -15.09
C THR A 26 -18.47 -3.74 -15.29
N LYS A 27 -18.40 -2.75 -14.41
CA LYS A 27 -17.42 -1.66 -14.41
C LYS A 27 -16.54 -1.75 -13.18
N VAL A 28 -15.23 -1.83 -13.40
CA VAL A 28 -14.25 -2.10 -12.36
C VAL A 28 -13.13 -1.09 -12.41
N LEU A 29 -12.69 -0.59 -11.24
CA LEU A 29 -11.39 0.05 -11.10
C LEU A 29 -10.37 -0.97 -10.59
N ILE A 30 -9.16 -0.92 -11.12
CA ILE A 30 -8.01 -1.59 -10.53
C ILE A 30 -7.14 -0.48 -9.96
N ASP A 31 -7.03 -0.46 -8.65
CA ASP A 31 -6.53 0.62 -7.83
C ASP A 31 -7.34 1.93 -7.98
N CYS A 32 -7.18 2.81 -7.01
CA CYS A 32 -7.78 4.15 -6.99
C CYS A 32 -6.83 5.07 -6.22
N GLY A 33 -5.69 5.34 -6.83
CA GLY A 33 -4.54 5.97 -6.21
C GLY A 33 -4.57 7.48 -6.23
N MET A 34 -3.91 8.08 -5.24
CA MET A 34 -3.68 9.51 -5.16
C MET A 34 -2.36 9.87 -5.83
N GLU A 35 -2.38 10.87 -6.68
CA GLU A 35 -1.16 11.47 -7.21
C GLU A 35 -0.36 12.13 -6.07
N GLN A 36 0.94 11.93 -6.07
CA GLN A 36 1.84 12.48 -5.05
C GLN A 36 3.04 13.18 -5.69
N GLY A 37 3.46 14.28 -5.08
CA GLY A 37 4.60 15.07 -5.56
C GLY A 37 4.24 16.02 -6.71
N ASN A 38 5.24 16.39 -7.49
CA ASN A 38 5.10 17.26 -8.65
C ASN A 38 5.03 16.42 -9.92
N ASN A 39 3.89 15.83 -10.20
CA ASN A 39 3.68 15.09 -11.43
C ASN A 39 3.35 16.06 -12.58
N PRO A 40 4.06 16.00 -13.71
CA PRO A 40 3.71 16.78 -14.90
C PRO A 40 2.45 16.25 -15.60
N TYR A 41 2.11 15.01 -15.39
CA TYR A 41 0.89 14.37 -15.91
C TYR A 41 -0.14 14.24 -14.79
N GLN A 42 -1.39 14.42 -15.12
CA GLN A 42 -2.52 14.26 -14.21
C GLN A 42 -3.35 13.04 -14.63
N ASN A 43 -3.95 12.39 -13.65
CA ASN A 43 -4.87 11.30 -13.92
C ASN A 43 -6.04 11.79 -14.79
N ALA A 44 -6.41 11.00 -15.78
CA ALA A 44 -7.56 11.28 -16.62
C ALA A 44 -8.86 11.18 -15.81
N GLU A 45 -9.88 11.91 -16.26
CA GLU A 45 -11.23 11.75 -15.71
C GLU A 45 -11.78 10.37 -16.06
N LEU A 46 -12.53 9.77 -15.14
CA LEU A 46 -13.23 8.52 -15.42
C LEU A 46 -14.30 8.75 -16.49
N PRO A 47 -14.46 7.84 -17.45
CA PRO A 47 -15.44 7.97 -18.52
C PRO A 47 -16.89 7.70 -18.06
N VAL A 48 -17.10 7.42 -16.77
CA VAL A 48 -18.38 7.07 -16.14
C VAL A 48 -18.53 7.78 -14.79
N SER A 49 -19.76 7.86 -14.29
CA SER A 49 -20.01 8.34 -12.93
C SER A 49 -19.46 7.38 -11.89
N TYR A 50 -19.01 7.90 -10.74
CA TYR A 50 -18.50 7.06 -9.64
C TYR A 50 -19.57 6.11 -9.09
N SER A 51 -20.86 6.48 -9.16
CA SER A 51 -22.00 5.64 -8.80
C SER A 51 -22.20 4.44 -9.73
N ASP A 52 -21.59 4.45 -10.90
CA ASP A 52 -21.71 3.37 -11.90
C ASP A 52 -20.57 2.35 -11.78
N ILE A 53 -19.62 2.56 -10.88
CA ILE A 53 -18.54 1.62 -10.61
C ILE A 53 -19.07 0.52 -9.67
N ASP A 54 -19.02 -0.73 -10.14
CA ASP A 54 -19.49 -1.88 -9.38
C ASP A 54 -18.44 -2.36 -8.36
N TYR A 55 -17.17 -2.35 -8.77
CA TYR A 55 -16.06 -2.88 -7.96
C TYR A 55 -14.80 -2.02 -8.06
N VAL A 56 -14.01 -2.06 -6.99
CA VAL A 56 -12.60 -1.70 -7.02
C VAL A 56 -11.80 -2.93 -6.60
N PHE A 57 -10.82 -3.34 -7.42
CA PHE A 57 -9.85 -4.36 -7.03
C PHE A 57 -8.57 -3.66 -6.63
N LEU A 58 -8.20 -3.80 -5.36
CA LEU A 58 -7.08 -3.06 -4.78
C LEU A 58 -5.87 -3.96 -4.60
N THR A 59 -4.74 -3.57 -5.19
CA THR A 59 -3.49 -4.33 -5.13
C THR A 59 -2.83 -4.26 -3.76
N HIS A 60 -2.76 -3.09 -3.15
CA HIS A 60 -2.18 -2.88 -1.82
C HIS A 60 -2.55 -1.50 -1.23
N ALA A 61 -2.15 -1.27 0.03
CA ALA A 61 -2.65 -0.16 0.84
C ALA A 61 -1.88 1.17 0.70
N HIS A 62 -0.85 1.28 -0.14
CA HIS A 62 -0.17 2.57 -0.34
C HIS A 62 -1.13 3.62 -0.90
N ILE A 63 -0.90 4.88 -0.52
CA ILE A 63 -1.82 5.99 -0.86
C ILE A 63 -1.88 6.27 -2.35
N ASP A 64 -0.81 6.04 -3.08
CA ASP A 64 -0.78 6.13 -4.55
C ASP A 64 -1.51 4.98 -5.27
N HIS A 65 -2.06 4.01 -4.51
CA HIS A 65 -2.94 2.95 -5.02
C HIS A 65 -4.35 2.99 -4.39
N ALA A 66 -4.50 3.47 -3.14
CA ALA A 66 -5.75 3.45 -2.39
C ALA A 66 -6.28 4.85 -2.02
N GLY A 67 -5.46 5.88 -2.13
CA GLY A 67 -5.71 7.18 -1.49
C GLY A 67 -6.90 7.96 -2.01
N MET A 68 -7.45 7.64 -3.18
CA MET A 68 -8.65 8.29 -3.72
C MET A 68 -9.95 7.53 -3.41
N LEU A 69 -9.89 6.39 -2.73
CA LEU A 69 -11.09 5.64 -2.34
C LEU A 69 -12.10 6.49 -1.52
N PRO A 70 -11.68 7.27 -0.49
CA PRO A 70 -12.62 8.15 0.20
C PRO A 70 -13.23 9.22 -0.70
N TRP A 71 -12.45 9.72 -1.66
CA TRP A 71 -12.90 10.75 -2.59
C TRP A 71 -13.98 10.25 -3.57
N ILE A 72 -13.83 9.02 -4.11
CA ILE A 72 -14.88 8.44 -4.96
C ILE A 72 -16.13 8.08 -4.14
N TYR A 73 -15.96 7.64 -2.88
CA TYR A 73 -17.07 7.41 -1.95
C TYR A 73 -17.89 8.67 -1.72
N ALA A 74 -17.26 9.80 -1.40
CA ALA A 74 -17.92 11.10 -1.25
C ALA A 74 -18.69 11.54 -2.51
N ARG A 75 -18.35 10.97 -3.67
CA ARG A 75 -18.97 11.25 -4.99
C ARG A 75 -19.95 10.19 -5.45
N GLY A 76 -20.37 9.31 -4.54
CA GLY A 76 -21.47 8.39 -4.77
C GLY A 76 -21.10 6.97 -5.17
N PHE A 77 -19.82 6.57 -5.06
CA PHE A 77 -19.44 5.16 -5.17
C PHE A 77 -20.17 4.33 -4.11
N LYS A 78 -20.76 3.21 -4.54
CA LYS A 78 -21.53 2.28 -3.68
C LYS A 78 -21.13 0.82 -3.89
N GLY A 79 -20.15 0.58 -4.76
CA GLY A 79 -19.67 -0.75 -5.08
C GLY A 79 -18.88 -1.40 -3.95
N GLN A 80 -18.28 -2.54 -4.22
CA GLN A 80 -17.43 -3.27 -3.28
C GLN A 80 -15.95 -3.05 -3.62
N ILE A 81 -15.10 -3.03 -2.59
CA ILE A 81 -13.64 -2.95 -2.71
C ILE A 81 -13.07 -4.30 -2.31
N ILE A 82 -12.61 -5.07 -3.30
CA ILE A 82 -12.08 -6.42 -3.12
C ILE A 82 -10.56 -6.34 -3.01
N THR A 83 -10.02 -6.88 -1.92
CA THR A 83 -8.57 -6.88 -1.67
C THR A 83 -8.20 -8.02 -0.70
N THR A 84 -6.93 -8.17 -0.36
CA THR A 84 -6.52 -9.13 0.68
C THR A 84 -6.92 -8.64 2.08
N TYR A 85 -7.07 -9.57 3.03
CA TYR A 85 -7.41 -9.21 4.42
C TYR A 85 -6.45 -8.18 5.01
N ALA A 86 -5.15 -8.41 4.87
CA ALA A 86 -4.15 -7.52 5.45
C ALA A 86 -4.09 -6.14 4.75
N THR A 87 -4.35 -6.08 3.45
CA THR A 87 -4.51 -4.80 2.74
C THR A 87 -5.73 -4.03 3.27
N ALA A 88 -6.86 -4.70 3.50
CA ALA A 88 -8.05 -4.07 4.09
C ALA A 88 -7.76 -3.50 5.48
N ASP A 89 -7.07 -4.27 6.34
CA ASP A 89 -6.66 -3.81 7.67
C ASP A 89 -5.72 -2.59 7.61
N LEU A 90 -4.73 -2.60 6.71
CA LEU A 90 -3.83 -1.46 6.51
C LEU A 90 -4.57 -0.24 5.96
N CYS A 91 -5.50 -0.41 5.02
CA CYS A 91 -6.35 0.69 4.53
C CYS A 91 -7.15 1.33 5.67
N GLY A 92 -7.57 0.53 6.66
CA GLY A 92 -8.27 1.01 7.84
C GLY A 92 -7.52 2.09 8.62
N ILE A 93 -6.19 2.04 8.66
CA ILE A 93 -5.35 3.06 9.32
C ILE A 93 -4.84 4.11 8.32
N MET A 94 -4.44 3.70 7.12
CA MET A 94 -3.85 4.58 6.12
C MET A 94 -4.82 5.63 5.59
N LEU A 95 -6.08 5.25 5.31
CA LEU A 95 -7.08 6.18 4.79
C LEU A 95 -7.53 7.20 5.83
N ARG A 96 -7.62 6.81 7.12
CA ARG A 96 -7.90 7.75 8.22
C ARG A 96 -6.75 8.76 8.39
N ASP A 97 -5.50 8.29 8.38
CA ASP A 97 -4.34 9.18 8.47
C ASP A 97 -4.30 10.15 7.29
N SER A 98 -4.55 9.66 6.08
CA SER A 98 -4.61 10.49 4.88
C SER A 98 -5.73 11.54 4.97
N ALA A 99 -6.93 11.18 5.45
CA ALA A 99 -8.02 12.13 5.65
C ALA A 99 -7.65 13.22 6.67
N HIS A 100 -7.05 12.83 7.78
CA HIS A 100 -6.56 13.78 8.79
C HIS A 100 -5.54 14.77 8.19
N ILE A 101 -4.61 14.29 7.37
CA ILE A 101 -3.64 15.15 6.67
C ILE A 101 -4.35 16.11 5.71
N GLN A 102 -5.33 15.65 4.92
CA GLN A 102 -6.10 16.48 3.99
C GLN A 102 -6.85 17.60 4.73
N GLU A 103 -7.52 17.29 5.84
CA GLU A 103 -8.23 18.26 6.66
C GLU A 103 -7.28 19.29 7.29
N MET A 104 -6.15 18.84 7.85
CA MET A 104 -5.14 19.71 8.43
C MET A 104 -4.50 20.65 7.39
N GLU A 105 -4.20 20.14 6.20
CA GLU A 105 -3.65 20.95 5.11
C GLU A 105 -4.65 22.01 4.63
N ALA A 106 -5.92 21.63 4.47
CA ALA A 106 -6.98 22.58 4.11
C ALA A 106 -7.12 23.69 5.17
N GLU A 107 -7.13 23.32 6.46
CA GLU A 107 -7.20 24.29 7.55
C GLU A 107 -5.98 25.22 7.56
N TRP A 108 -4.77 24.70 7.35
CA TRP A 108 -3.57 25.51 7.28
C TRP A 108 -3.58 26.48 6.10
N ARG A 109 -4.01 26.03 4.91
CA ARG A 109 -4.21 26.87 3.71
C ARG A 109 -5.25 27.96 4.00
N ASN A 110 -6.35 27.61 4.66
CA ASN A 110 -7.44 28.53 4.97
C ASN A 110 -7.04 29.60 5.99
N ARG A 111 -6.22 29.26 6.98
CA ARG A 111 -5.62 30.26 7.89
C ARG A 111 -4.78 31.28 7.13
N LYS A 112 -4.02 30.88 6.11
CA LYS A 112 -3.28 31.79 5.23
C LYS A 112 -4.18 32.56 4.29
N ALA A 113 -5.18 31.91 3.69
CA ALA A 113 -6.13 32.53 2.77
C ALA A 113 -6.92 33.68 3.46
N ARG A 114 -7.46 33.41 4.66
CA ARG A 114 -8.17 34.44 5.47
C ARG A 114 -7.30 35.67 5.74
N ARG A 115 -6.03 35.49 6.08
CA ARG A 115 -5.09 36.63 6.29
C ARG A 115 -4.79 37.41 5.02
N ALA A 116 -4.90 36.76 3.86
CA ALA A 116 -4.61 37.35 2.55
C ALA A 116 -5.88 37.80 1.80
N GLY A 117 -7.08 37.66 2.39
CA GLY A 117 -8.36 37.99 1.72
C GLY A 117 -8.66 37.11 0.52
N LYS A 118 -8.16 35.85 0.51
CA LYS A 118 -8.38 34.84 -0.55
C LYS A 118 -9.48 33.86 -0.17
N THR A 119 -10.03 33.20 -1.19
CA THR A 119 -11.03 32.12 -1.03
C THR A 119 -10.45 30.94 -0.26
N GLU A 120 -11.25 30.39 0.63
CA GLU A 120 -10.94 29.16 1.34
C GLU A 120 -11.09 27.92 0.44
N VAL A 121 -10.36 26.85 0.74
CA VAL A 121 -10.39 25.57 0.04
C VAL A 121 -10.98 24.49 0.95
N GLU A 122 -11.66 23.54 0.39
CA GLU A 122 -12.11 22.35 1.10
C GLU A 122 -11.03 21.26 1.09
N ALA A 123 -11.08 20.36 2.07
CA ALA A 123 -10.28 19.16 2.04
C ALA A 123 -10.72 18.29 0.85
N LEU A 124 -9.80 17.52 0.28
CA LEU A 124 -10.09 16.62 -0.83
C LEU A 124 -11.20 15.62 -0.46
N TYR A 125 -11.15 15.12 0.74
CA TYR A 125 -12.16 14.32 1.44
C TYR A 125 -11.97 14.45 2.96
N THR A 126 -12.95 14.00 3.71
CA THR A 126 -13.01 14.13 5.17
C THR A 126 -12.76 12.80 5.88
N MET A 127 -12.56 12.86 7.20
CA MET A 127 -12.51 11.66 8.05
C MET A 127 -13.79 10.82 7.90
N GLN A 128 -14.97 11.47 7.78
CA GLN A 128 -16.25 10.76 7.59
C GLN A 128 -16.26 9.98 6.27
N ASP A 129 -15.69 10.52 5.20
CA ASP A 129 -15.58 9.83 3.91
C ASP A 129 -14.65 8.63 4.00
N ALA A 130 -13.52 8.78 4.70
CA ALA A 130 -12.58 7.69 4.94
C ALA A 130 -13.22 6.56 5.77
N GLU A 131 -13.95 6.88 6.83
CA GLU A 131 -14.67 5.88 7.62
C GLU A 131 -15.80 5.23 6.83
N GLY A 132 -16.53 6.01 6.04
CA GLY A 132 -17.62 5.51 5.22
C GLY A 132 -17.16 4.48 4.18
N VAL A 133 -16.09 4.74 3.48
CA VAL A 133 -15.57 3.84 2.44
C VAL A 133 -15.06 2.51 3.02
N LEU A 134 -14.61 2.47 4.27
CA LEU A 134 -14.14 1.23 4.90
C LEU A 134 -15.25 0.17 5.03
N GLY A 135 -16.52 0.58 5.07
CA GLY A 135 -17.65 -0.34 5.06
C GLY A 135 -17.86 -1.09 3.73
N HIS A 136 -17.15 -0.72 2.67
CA HIS A 136 -17.22 -1.32 1.34
C HIS A 136 -16.13 -2.37 1.08
N PHE A 137 -15.18 -2.55 2.00
CA PHE A 137 -14.09 -3.50 1.84
C PHE A 137 -14.55 -4.94 2.07
N GLU A 138 -14.10 -5.81 1.17
CA GLU A 138 -14.23 -7.26 1.27
C GLU A 138 -12.85 -7.89 1.14
N GLY A 139 -12.40 -8.56 2.22
CA GLY A 139 -11.12 -9.24 2.28
C GLY A 139 -11.17 -10.64 1.70
N VAL A 140 -10.14 -11.01 0.93
CA VAL A 140 -9.98 -12.35 0.34
C VAL A 140 -8.61 -12.94 0.65
N ALA A 141 -8.51 -14.27 0.59
CA ALA A 141 -7.25 -14.98 0.81
C ALA A 141 -6.40 -15.01 -0.47
N TYR A 142 -5.08 -15.05 -0.31
CA TYR A 142 -4.15 -15.28 -1.41
C TYR A 142 -4.35 -16.65 -2.08
N GLY A 143 -4.06 -16.69 -3.38
CA GLY A 143 -3.95 -17.91 -4.18
C GLY A 143 -5.28 -18.58 -4.51
N GLN A 144 -6.36 -18.19 -3.87
CA GLN A 144 -7.67 -18.76 -4.11
C GLN A 144 -8.36 -18.06 -5.27
N LYS A 145 -8.78 -18.83 -6.28
CA LYS A 145 -9.68 -18.33 -7.31
C LYS A 145 -11.09 -18.24 -6.74
N PHE A 146 -11.75 -17.12 -6.95
CA PHE A 146 -13.16 -16.98 -6.65
C PHE A 146 -13.91 -16.32 -7.80
N LYS A 147 -15.10 -16.78 -8.05
CA LYS A 147 -16.00 -16.25 -9.06
C LYS A 147 -16.76 -15.07 -8.46
N LEU A 148 -16.50 -13.86 -8.96
CA LEU A 148 -17.16 -12.64 -8.48
C LEU A 148 -18.59 -12.55 -9.06
N ASN A 149 -18.69 -12.73 -10.38
CA ASN A 149 -19.97 -12.78 -11.10
C ASN A 149 -19.84 -13.70 -12.32
N GLU A 150 -20.79 -13.65 -13.24
CA GLU A 150 -20.76 -14.51 -14.45
C GLU A 150 -19.59 -14.19 -15.38
N ASN A 151 -19.14 -12.95 -15.39
CA ASN A 151 -18.13 -12.44 -16.31
C ASN A 151 -16.73 -12.35 -15.72
N ILE A 152 -16.59 -12.35 -14.37
CA ILE A 152 -15.30 -12.10 -13.72
C ILE A 152 -14.99 -13.16 -12.66
N THR A 153 -13.82 -13.76 -12.81
CA THR A 153 -13.17 -14.58 -11.77
C THR A 153 -11.85 -13.91 -11.38
N LEU A 154 -11.52 -13.90 -10.09
CA LEU A 154 -10.35 -13.23 -9.54
C LEU A 154 -9.43 -14.20 -8.81
N ARG A 155 -8.15 -13.83 -8.74
CA ARG A 155 -7.17 -14.37 -7.80
C ARG A 155 -6.18 -13.29 -7.41
N PHE A 156 -5.88 -13.20 -6.11
CA PHE A 156 -4.83 -12.35 -5.57
C PHE A 156 -3.60 -13.20 -5.30
N THR A 157 -2.46 -12.83 -5.88
CA THR A 157 -1.19 -13.56 -5.76
C THR A 157 -0.18 -12.69 -5.05
N ASP A 158 0.41 -13.17 -3.94
CA ASP A 158 1.36 -12.43 -3.12
C ASP A 158 2.54 -11.95 -3.95
N VAL A 159 2.79 -10.66 -3.98
CA VAL A 159 3.82 -10.00 -4.77
C VAL A 159 4.99 -9.48 -3.93
N GLY A 160 4.97 -9.68 -2.62
CA GLY A 160 6.09 -9.43 -1.71
C GLY A 160 6.53 -7.97 -1.57
N HIS A 161 5.66 -7.00 -1.86
CA HIS A 161 5.97 -5.57 -1.78
C HIS A 161 5.70 -5.01 -0.38
N LEU A 162 4.50 -5.20 0.11
CA LEU A 162 4.00 -4.79 1.41
C LEU A 162 3.16 -5.93 2.01
N LEU A 163 2.91 -5.90 3.32
CA LEU A 163 1.94 -6.80 3.94
C LEU A 163 0.58 -6.67 3.22
N GLY A 164 0.03 -7.78 2.78
CA GLY A 164 -1.21 -7.82 2.03
C GLY A 164 -1.09 -7.54 0.53
N SER A 165 0.05 -7.08 0.02
CA SER A 165 0.21 -6.70 -1.38
C SER A 165 0.02 -7.88 -2.34
N ALA A 166 -0.68 -7.63 -3.45
CA ALA A 166 -0.98 -8.67 -4.43
C ALA A 166 -0.88 -8.19 -5.88
N SER A 167 -0.43 -9.08 -6.75
CA SER A 167 -0.82 -9.02 -8.15
C SER A 167 -2.23 -9.57 -8.31
N ILE A 168 -3.03 -8.94 -9.16
CA ILE A 168 -4.43 -9.31 -9.41
C ILE A 168 -4.54 -10.00 -10.75
N GLU A 169 -5.03 -11.22 -10.75
CA GLU A 169 -5.33 -11.99 -11.94
C GLU A 169 -6.85 -11.97 -12.17
N ILE A 170 -7.25 -11.51 -13.34
CA ILE A 170 -8.66 -11.35 -13.73
C ILE A 170 -8.92 -12.26 -14.93
N TRP A 171 -9.78 -13.25 -14.80
CA TRP A 171 -10.36 -13.98 -15.93
C TRP A 171 -11.66 -13.27 -16.28
N ALA A 172 -11.61 -12.47 -17.34
CA ALA A 172 -12.73 -11.73 -17.88
C ALA A 172 -13.37 -12.52 -19.02
N THR A 173 -14.67 -12.72 -18.97
CA THR A 173 -15.44 -13.49 -19.96
C THR A 173 -16.53 -12.61 -20.55
N GLU A 174 -16.61 -12.56 -21.87
CA GLU A 174 -17.67 -11.87 -22.60
C GLU A 174 -18.11 -12.72 -23.80
N GLY A 175 -19.34 -13.23 -23.77
CA GLY A 175 -19.81 -14.25 -24.72
C GLY A 175 -18.96 -15.51 -24.63
N ASP A 176 -18.43 -15.96 -25.78
CA ASP A 176 -17.56 -17.15 -25.88
C ASP A 176 -16.07 -16.82 -25.66
N GLU A 177 -15.72 -15.56 -25.47
CA GLU A 177 -14.33 -15.14 -25.29
C GLU A 177 -13.98 -14.98 -23.82
N GLN A 178 -12.86 -15.58 -23.41
CA GLN A 178 -12.22 -15.35 -22.11
C GLN A 178 -10.81 -14.82 -22.33
N ARG A 179 -10.45 -13.82 -21.52
CA ARG A 179 -9.09 -13.27 -21.46
C ARG A 179 -8.61 -13.22 -20.03
N LYS A 180 -7.35 -13.59 -19.83
CA LYS A 180 -6.67 -13.44 -18.54
C LYS A 180 -5.85 -12.15 -18.56
N ILE A 181 -6.22 -11.22 -17.69
CA ILE A 181 -5.53 -9.94 -17.51
C ILE A 181 -4.82 -9.99 -16.15
N VAL A 182 -3.55 -9.60 -16.12
CA VAL A 182 -2.74 -9.55 -14.90
C VAL A 182 -2.34 -8.12 -14.62
N PHE A 183 -2.65 -7.64 -13.43
CA PHE A 183 -2.15 -6.36 -12.90
C PHE A 183 -1.10 -6.65 -11.84
N SER A 184 0.12 -6.18 -12.02
CA SER A 184 1.22 -6.52 -11.10
C SER A 184 1.05 -5.90 -9.71
N GLY A 185 0.40 -4.73 -9.60
CA GLY A 185 0.65 -3.85 -8.48
C GLY A 185 2.14 -3.52 -8.39
N ASP A 186 2.62 -3.10 -7.25
CA ASP A 186 4.03 -2.91 -6.97
C ASP A 186 4.69 -4.23 -6.62
N ILE A 187 5.84 -4.53 -7.26
CA ILE A 187 6.53 -5.81 -7.09
C ILE A 187 7.63 -5.68 -6.03
N GLY A 188 7.61 -6.57 -5.06
CA GLY A 188 8.62 -6.61 -4.00
C GLY A 188 9.94 -7.24 -4.40
N ASN A 189 10.96 -7.00 -3.58
CA ASN A 189 12.25 -7.65 -3.70
C ASN A 189 12.27 -8.99 -2.97
N LYS A 190 13.14 -9.91 -3.43
CA LYS A 190 13.41 -11.19 -2.74
C LYS A 190 14.22 -10.97 -1.46
N ASN A 191 14.12 -11.95 -0.56
CA ASN A 191 14.89 -12.01 0.68
C ASN A 191 14.66 -10.80 1.62
N LYS A 192 13.47 -10.22 1.60
CA LYS A 192 13.10 -9.22 2.62
C LYS A 192 12.89 -9.89 3.99
N PRO A 193 13.24 -9.20 5.09
CA PRO A 193 13.23 -9.84 6.41
C PRO A 193 11.83 -10.20 6.95
N LEU A 194 10.79 -9.50 6.56
CA LEU A 194 9.44 -9.71 7.11
C LEU A 194 8.44 -10.19 6.07
N ILE A 195 8.57 -9.74 4.84
CA ILE A 195 7.61 -9.99 3.77
C ILE A 195 8.06 -11.21 2.98
N ARG A 196 7.11 -12.02 2.53
CA ARG A 196 7.39 -13.17 1.68
C ARG A 196 7.99 -12.74 0.35
N ASP A 197 8.74 -13.63 -0.26
CA ASP A 197 9.23 -13.42 -1.63
C ASP A 197 8.07 -13.35 -2.62
N PRO A 198 8.18 -12.53 -3.68
CA PRO A 198 7.18 -12.47 -4.72
C PRO A 198 6.91 -13.82 -5.36
N GLN A 199 5.64 -14.16 -5.48
CA GLN A 199 5.20 -15.31 -6.29
C GLN A 199 5.07 -14.88 -7.76
N TYR A 200 5.41 -15.78 -8.68
CA TYR A 200 5.38 -15.51 -10.10
C TYR A 200 4.10 -16.03 -10.75
N ILE A 201 3.53 -15.22 -11.63
CA ILE A 201 2.43 -15.60 -12.50
C ILE A 201 3.03 -15.99 -13.84
N SER A 202 2.76 -17.20 -14.30
CA SER A 202 3.41 -17.81 -15.48
C SER A 202 2.68 -17.53 -16.78
N ASP A 203 1.41 -17.10 -16.73
CA ASP A 203 0.55 -16.96 -17.88
C ASP A 203 -0.37 -15.74 -17.77
N GLY A 204 -0.72 -15.16 -18.90
CA GLY A 204 -1.65 -14.05 -19.03
C GLY A 204 -1.76 -13.63 -20.48
N ASP A 205 -2.96 -13.29 -20.93
CA ASP A 205 -3.16 -12.73 -22.28
C ASP A 205 -2.67 -11.28 -22.33
N TYR A 206 -2.91 -10.55 -21.24
CA TYR A 206 -2.46 -9.16 -21.07
C TYR A 206 -1.83 -8.97 -19.70
N VAL A 207 -0.75 -8.18 -19.65
CA VAL A 207 -0.05 -7.85 -18.41
C VAL A 207 0.11 -6.34 -18.31
N VAL A 208 -0.42 -5.76 -17.25
CA VAL A 208 -0.21 -4.37 -16.84
C VAL A 208 0.77 -4.40 -15.68
N MET A 209 1.96 -3.84 -15.87
CA MET A 209 3.07 -4.00 -14.93
C MET A 209 3.73 -2.67 -14.61
N GLU A 210 4.13 -2.48 -13.33
CA GLU A 210 4.95 -1.36 -12.92
C GLU A 210 6.30 -1.32 -13.68
N SER A 211 6.88 -0.13 -13.78
CA SER A 211 8.21 0.07 -14.36
C SER A 211 9.04 1.13 -13.63
N THR A 212 8.79 1.33 -12.34
CA THR A 212 9.42 2.35 -11.48
C THR A 212 10.94 2.34 -11.55
N TYR A 213 11.54 1.16 -11.49
CA TYR A 213 12.99 0.96 -11.66
C TYR A 213 13.37 0.24 -12.96
N GLY A 214 12.50 0.27 -13.98
CA GLY A 214 12.67 -0.46 -15.23
C GLY A 214 13.94 -0.11 -16.02
N ASN A 215 14.56 1.04 -15.76
CA ASN A 215 15.76 1.53 -16.45
C ASN A 215 17.06 1.44 -15.62
N ARG A 216 17.06 0.80 -14.45
CA ARG A 216 18.24 0.75 -13.57
C ARG A 216 18.26 -0.47 -12.67
N TYR A 217 19.44 -0.82 -12.19
CA TYR A 217 19.64 -1.87 -11.20
C TYR A 217 19.84 -1.28 -9.81
N HIS A 218 19.38 -2.00 -8.78
CA HIS A 218 19.74 -1.70 -7.40
C HIS A 218 21.25 -1.94 -7.19
N LYS A 219 21.91 -0.99 -6.54
CA LYS A 219 23.32 -1.17 -6.16
C LYS A 219 23.40 -2.27 -5.09
N LYS A 220 24.33 -3.21 -5.25
CA LYS A 220 24.70 -4.12 -4.18
C LYS A 220 25.35 -3.29 -3.06
N GLY A 221 24.75 -3.29 -1.89
CA GLY A 221 25.24 -2.59 -0.70
C GLY A 221 25.84 -3.56 0.32
N GLU A 222 26.36 -3.00 1.41
CA GLU A 222 26.68 -3.71 2.64
C GLU A 222 25.40 -4.37 3.21
N ASP A 223 25.56 -5.46 3.95
CA ASP A 223 24.46 -6.03 4.72
C ASP A 223 23.84 -4.95 5.62
N HIS A 224 22.53 -4.77 5.50
CA HIS A 224 21.82 -3.67 6.17
C HIS A 224 21.88 -3.79 7.71
N VAL A 225 21.89 -5.02 8.25
CA VAL A 225 21.99 -5.27 9.69
C VAL A 225 23.39 -4.86 10.19
N VAL A 226 24.44 -5.30 9.48
CA VAL A 226 25.83 -4.98 9.83
C VAL A 226 26.08 -3.47 9.73
N GLY A 227 25.62 -2.84 8.65
CA GLY A 227 25.74 -1.40 8.45
C GLY A 227 25.00 -0.60 9.53
N LEU A 228 23.78 -0.99 9.87
CA LEU A 228 22.99 -0.36 10.94
C LEU A 228 23.63 -0.54 12.30
N ALA A 229 24.08 -1.76 12.64
CA ALA A 229 24.78 -2.04 13.90
C ALA A 229 26.02 -1.17 14.08
N ARG A 230 26.84 -1.02 13.02
CA ARG A 230 28.02 -0.16 13.01
C ARG A 230 27.66 1.31 13.29
N ILE A 231 26.62 1.83 12.64
CA ILE A 231 26.16 3.22 12.86
C ILE A 231 25.67 3.41 14.29
N ILE A 232 24.90 2.46 14.84
CA ILE A 232 24.41 2.49 16.22
C ILE A 232 25.60 2.47 17.18
N GLN A 233 26.56 1.54 17.02
CA GLN A 233 27.76 1.45 17.87
C GLN A 233 28.51 2.78 17.91
N GLN A 234 28.92 3.28 16.75
CA GLN A 234 29.69 4.53 16.66
C GLN A 234 28.97 5.73 17.24
N THR A 235 27.64 5.74 17.19
CA THR A 235 26.85 6.85 17.70
C THR A 235 26.69 6.78 19.22
N LEU A 236 26.46 5.60 19.76
CA LEU A 236 26.36 5.38 21.21
C LEU A 236 27.69 5.56 21.91
N ASP A 237 28.81 5.13 21.29
CA ASP A 237 30.19 5.31 21.85
C ASP A 237 30.51 6.80 22.10
N ARG A 238 29.95 7.68 21.24
CA ARG A 238 30.09 9.15 21.43
C ARG A 238 28.92 9.78 22.18
N GLN A 239 28.07 8.97 22.85
CA GLN A 239 26.89 9.41 23.61
C GLN A 239 25.84 10.17 22.79
N GLY A 240 25.74 9.86 21.50
CA GLY A 240 24.76 10.45 20.59
C GLY A 240 23.48 9.62 20.47
N ASN A 241 22.52 10.15 19.73
CA ASN A 241 21.28 9.48 19.37
C ASN A 241 21.25 9.20 17.86
N VAL A 242 20.72 8.04 17.48
CA VAL A 242 20.44 7.69 16.08
C VAL A 242 19.00 8.06 15.77
N VAL A 243 18.77 8.92 14.78
CA VAL A 243 17.46 9.27 14.27
C VAL A 243 17.31 8.68 12.88
N ILE A 244 16.27 7.86 12.66
CA ILE A 244 16.03 7.17 11.42
C ILE A 244 14.68 7.62 10.85
N PRO A 245 14.63 8.48 9.83
CA PRO A 245 13.39 8.77 9.14
C PRO A 245 12.95 7.55 8.32
N ALA A 246 11.70 7.13 8.50
CA ALA A 246 11.13 5.98 7.81
C ALA A 246 9.63 6.17 7.59
N PHE A 247 9.11 5.60 6.51
CA PHE A 247 7.67 5.52 6.33
C PHE A 247 7.03 4.68 7.44
N ALA A 248 5.84 5.08 7.87
CA ALA A 248 5.13 4.44 8.98
C ALA A 248 4.81 2.97 8.71
N VAL A 249 4.53 2.62 7.47
CA VAL A 249 4.19 1.26 7.04
C VAL A 249 5.31 0.65 6.18
N GLY A 250 5.67 -0.58 6.45
CA GLY A 250 6.70 -1.35 5.77
C GLY A 250 8.11 -1.09 6.32
N ARG A 251 8.72 0.05 6.00
CA ARG A 251 10.11 0.33 6.37
C ARG A 251 10.34 0.40 7.88
N THR A 252 9.41 0.98 8.64
CA THR A 252 9.53 1.04 10.12
C THR A 252 9.53 -0.37 10.70
N GLN A 253 8.67 -1.27 10.25
CA GLN A 253 8.62 -2.64 10.74
C GLN A 253 9.88 -3.45 10.37
N GLU A 254 10.41 -3.26 9.16
CA GLU A 254 11.70 -3.83 8.76
C GLU A 254 12.85 -3.36 9.66
N LEU A 255 12.91 -2.06 9.99
CA LEU A 255 13.92 -1.50 10.89
C LEU A 255 13.78 -2.04 12.30
N LEU A 256 12.57 -2.14 12.83
CA LEU A 256 12.31 -2.73 14.15
C LEU A 256 12.80 -4.19 14.21
N TYR A 257 12.56 -4.96 13.14
CA TYR A 257 13.06 -6.32 13.02
C TYR A 257 14.61 -6.35 13.01
N MET A 258 15.26 -5.51 12.20
CA MET A 258 16.73 -5.44 12.15
C MET A 258 17.33 -5.04 13.50
N ILE A 259 16.75 -4.04 14.16
CA ILE A 259 17.21 -3.59 15.49
C ILE A 259 17.02 -4.70 16.54
N ARG A 260 15.91 -5.42 16.48
CA ARG A 260 15.70 -6.59 17.35
C ARG A 260 16.79 -7.63 17.13
N HIS A 261 17.10 -7.98 15.89
CA HIS A 261 18.18 -8.92 15.56
C HIS A 261 19.55 -8.44 16.06
N ILE A 262 19.86 -7.15 15.89
CA ILE A 262 21.09 -6.52 16.41
C ILE A 262 21.19 -6.69 17.92
N LYS A 263 20.09 -6.54 18.66
CA LYS A 263 20.06 -6.70 20.12
C LYS A 263 20.18 -8.17 20.55
N GLU A 264 19.50 -9.08 19.88
CA GLU A 264 19.53 -10.52 20.16
C GLU A 264 20.93 -11.11 19.92
N GLU A 265 21.55 -10.76 18.80
CA GLU A 265 22.91 -11.22 18.44
C GLU A 265 24.04 -10.39 19.09
N LYS A 266 23.68 -9.39 19.90
CA LYS A 266 24.64 -8.50 20.61
C LYS A 266 25.67 -7.86 19.68
N LEU A 267 25.23 -7.44 18.48
CA LEU A 267 26.09 -6.81 17.48
C LEU A 267 26.56 -5.40 17.89
N VAL A 268 25.97 -4.83 18.94
CA VAL A 268 26.38 -3.58 19.57
C VAL A 268 26.87 -3.93 20.98
N THR A 269 28.12 -3.59 21.32
CA THR A 269 28.78 -3.96 22.55
C THR A 269 28.94 -2.76 23.48
N GLY A 270 28.94 -2.99 24.81
CA GLY A 270 29.10 -1.94 25.82
C GLY A 270 27.88 -1.02 25.99
N HIS A 271 26.82 -1.26 25.23
CA HIS A 271 25.55 -0.51 25.30
C HIS A 271 24.36 -1.46 25.41
N ASP A 272 24.50 -2.54 26.18
CA ASP A 272 23.43 -3.52 26.41
C ASP A 272 22.17 -2.81 26.91
N GLY A 273 21.06 -3.00 26.22
CA GLY A 273 19.79 -2.39 26.62
C GLY A 273 19.54 -0.97 26.09
N PHE A 274 20.26 -0.51 25.07
CA PHE A 274 19.91 0.75 24.42
C PHE A 274 18.42 0.77 24.05
N GLN A 275 17.79 1.93 24.23
CA GLN A 275 16.35 2.08 24.03
C GLN A 275 16.03 2.44 22.57
N VAL A 276 14.86 2.00 22.12
CA VAL A 276 14.33 2.27 20.78
C VAL A 276 12.94 2.87 20.94
N TYR A 277 12.72 3.98 20.28
CA TYR A 277 11.45 4.70 20.32
C TYR A 277 10.86 4.79 18.91
N VAL A 278 9.56 4.56 18.80
CA VAL A 278 8.78 4.81 17.59
C VAL A 278 7.93 6.04 17.84
N ASP A 279 8.36 7.17 17.29
CA ASP A 279 7.70 8.47 17.44
C ASP A 279 6.72 8.72 16.28
N SER A 280 5.75 7.81 16.13
CA SER A 280 4.68 7.89 15.12
C SER A 280 3.50 7.02 15.53
N PRO A 281 2.34 7.61 15.87
CA PRO A 281 1.12 6.83 16.17
C PRO A 281 0.75 5.88 15.03
N LEU A 282 0.79 6.34 13.77
CA LEU A 282 0.51 5.52 12.60
C LEU A 282 1.46 4.31 12.50
N ALA A 283 2.76 4.48 12.76
CA ALA A 283 3.71 3.38 12.73
C ALA A 283 3.47 2.35 13.84
N VAL A 284 2.99 2.79 15.00
CA VAL A 284 2.58 1.91 16.10
C VAL A 284 1.35 1.09 15.68
N GLU A 285 0.31 1.74 15.15
CA GLU A 285 -0.89 1.05 14.66
C GLU A 285 -0.56 0.08 13.54
N ALA A 286 0.25 0.48 12.56
CA ALA A 286 0.71 -0.41 11.50
C ALA A 286 1.44 -1.64 12.07
N THR A 287 2.27 -1.46 13.09
CA THR A 287 2.97 -2.59 13.74
C THR A 287 1.97 -3.55 14.40
N HIS A 288 0.83 -3.06 14.93
CA HIS A 288 -0.25 -3.92 15.42
C HIS A 288 -0.90 -4.72 14.29
N VAL A 289 -1.18 -4.09 13.14
CA VAL A 289 -1.72 -4.80 11.96
C VAL A 289 -0.76 -5.90 11.50
N PHE A 290 0.56 -5.63 11.45
CA PHE A 290 1.55 -6.65 11.13
C PHE A 290 1.50 -7.84 12.12
N LYS A 291 1.35 -7.57 13.42
CA LYS A 291 1.21 -8.63 14.43
C LYS A 291 -0.07 -9.45 14.29
N GLN A 292 -1.17 -8.85 13.88
CA GLN A 292 -2.43 -9.55 13.67
C GLN A 292 -2.40 -10.46 12.43
N ASN A 293 -1.63 -10.06 11.41
CA ASN A 293 -1.50 -10.76 10.13
C ASN A 293 -0.20 -11.58 10.00
N MET A 294 0.35 -12.10 11.10
CA MET A 294 1.62 -12.85 11.10
C MET A 294 1.63 -14.06 10.17
N VAL A 295 0.49 -14.67 9.90
CA VAL A 295 0.37 -15.82 8.96
C VAL A 295 0.70 -15.44 7.52
N GLU A 296 0.59 -14.17 7.17
CA GLU A 296 0.94 -13.62 5.85
C GLU A 296 2.41 -13.18 5.76
N LEU A 297 3.13 -13.15 6.88
CA LEU A 297 4.54 -12.79 6.94
C LEU A 297 5.44 -14.01 6.63
N SER A 298 6.71 -13.75 6.34
CA SER A 298 7.71 -14.80 6.19
C SER A 298 8.00 -15.47 7.53
N LEU A 299 7.65 -16.73 7.68
CA LEU A 299 7.86 -17.51 8.91
C LEU A 299 9.33 -17.81 9.23
N ILE A 300 10.26 -17.56 8.29
CA ILE A 300 11.68 -17.85 8.45
C ILE A 300 12.30 -17.05 9.60
N HIS A 301 11.64 -15.98 10.05
CA HIS A 301 12.21 -15.00 10.98
C HIS A 301 11.36 -14.69 12.22
N ILE A 302 10.26 -15.42 12.43
CA ILE A 302 9.43 -15.26 13.62
C ILE A 302 9.80 -16.33 14.65
N SER A 303 10.92 -16.17 15.32
CA SER A 303 11.06 -16.74 16.66
C SER A 303 10.13 -15.98 17.60
N GLU A 304 9.40 -16.69 18.48
CA GLU A 304 8.41 -16.11 19.39
C GLU A 304 8.90 -14.82 20.05
N PRO A 305 8.05 -13.78 20.17
CA PRO A 305 8.41 -12.59 20.92
C PRO A 305 8.61 -13.00 22.38
N THR A 306 9.85 -13.03 22.86
CA THR A 306 10.14 -13.09 24.27
C THR A 306 9.37 -11.95 24.95
N ARG A 307 8.53 -12.32 25.91
CA ARG A 307 7.75 -11.40 26.75
C ARG A 307 8.65 -10.30 27.28
N ARG A 308 8.21 -9.05 27.09
CA ARG A 308 8.79 -7.77 27.52
C ARG A 308 9.79 -7.16 26.54
N SER A 309 9.28 -6.47 25.55
CA SER A 309 9.89 -5.25 25.06
C SER A 309 8.84 -4.14 25.16
N TYR A 310 9.16 -3.13 25.92
CA TYR A 310 8.44 -1.87 25.91
C TYR A 310 8.62 -1.27 24.52
N ILE A 311 7.54 -1.10 23.80
CA ILE A 311 7.43 -0.19 22.67
C ILE A 311 6.85 1.11 23.22
#